data_32b6e985a4733f6bced48d93c18a2347
#
_entry.id   32b6e985a4733f6bced48d93c18a2347
#
_cell.length_a   1.000
_cell.length_b   1.000
_cell.length_c   1.000
_cell.angle_alpha   90.00
_cell.angle_beta   90.00
_cell.angle_gamma   90.00
#
_symmetry.space_group_name_H-M   'P 1'
#
loop_
_entity.id
_entity.type
_entity.pdbx_description
1 polymer ?
#
loop_
_entity_poly.entity_id
_entity_poly.type
_entity_poly.pdbx_seq_one_letter_code
_entity_poly.pdbx_strand_id
1 'polypeptide(L)'
;MDWPTVLTELTSQRDLSAEQARWAMSEIMSDGATPSQISAFGVAMKMKGPSPVEVRALADVMLSLTTAVPFAGRAVDIVGTGGDRSHSVNISTMSSIVVAAAGVPVLKHGNRAASSKSGGADCLEALGVAIGLNADGVARTTAELGIGFCLASVFHSGLRFAGATRKEIGIPTVFNVLGPLTNPGRPSAGLIGCAFADLAPVVAQAFADRGGQDHVIVVRGDDGLDELTTTSTSTVWRVQEEGVGVESVDPRELGLARVGMEDLRGGDASVNAAIARAFLAGETGPVRDAVLLNSAGAVAAYEGLTAGESVQDALAARLPRVAEAVDSGAAAALLDRWVALSQEIAGS
;
A
#
# COMPACT_ATOMS: atom_id res chain seq x y z
N MET A 1 8.25 29.74 -11.66
CA MET A 1 7.30 29.20 -10.66
C MET A 1 7.77 29.67 -9.30
N ASP A 2 6.86 29.98 -8.38
CA ASP A 2 7.18 30.36 -7.01
C ASP A 2 6.06 29.94 -6.04
N TRP A 3 6.34 29.95 -4.74
CA TRP A 3 5.40 29.54 -3.70
C TRP A 3 4.15 30.44 -3.62
N PRO A 4 4.25 31.80 -3.73
CA PRO A 4 3.07 32.65 -3.75
C PRO A 4 2.06 32.28 -4.84
N THR A 5 2.53 31.96 -6.05
CA THR A 5 1.67 31.54 -7.16
C THR A 5 0.94 30.23 -6.82
N VAL A 6 1.67 29.20 -6.38
CA VAL A 6 1.09 27.89 -6.03
C VAL A 6 0.09 28.00 -4.90
N LEU A 7 0.43 28.74 -3.84
CA LEU A 7 -0.45 28.89 -2.67
C LEU A 7 -1.69 29.73 -2.99
N THR A 8 -1.57 30.73 -3.88
CA THR A 8 -2.72 31.53 -4.33
C THR A 8 -3.72 30.67 -5.10
N GLU A 9 -3.27 29.77 -5.98
CA GLU A 9 -4.17 28.83 -6.67
C GLU A 9 -4.94 27.98 -5.66
N LEU A 10 -4.22 27.29 -4.76
CA LEU A 10 -4.81 26.40 -3.78
C LEU A 10 -5.79 27.10 -2.83
N THR A 11 -5.42 28.28 -2.31
CA THR A 11 -6.29 29.07 -1.40
C THR A 11 -7.49 29.68 -2.11
N SER A 12 -7.42 29.81 -3.44
CA SER A 12 -8.55 30.21 -4.30
C SER A 12 -9.39 29.02 -4.77
N GLN A 13 -9.19 27.83 -4.20
CA GLN A 13 -9.90 26.60 -4.55
C GLN A 13 -9.73 26.19 -6.02
N ARG A 14 -8.58 26.50 -6.64
CA ARG A 14 -8.26 26.11 -8.00
C ARG A 14 -7.26 24.97 -8.01
N ASP A 15 -7.41 24.04 -8.94
CA ASP A 15 -6.47 22.95 -9.14
C ASP A 15 -5.13 23.48 -9.67
N LEU A 16 -4.05 22.89 -9.17
CA LEU A 16 -2.75 23.10 -9.75
C LEU A 16 -2.62 22.38 -11.10
N SER A 17 -1.95 23.00 -12.05
CA SER A 17 -1.47 22.24 -13.20
C SER A 17 -0.47 21.18 -12.77
N ALA A 18 -0.30 20.14 -13.61
CA ALA A 18 0.71 19.11 -13.34
C ALA A 18 2.13 19.69 -13.18
N GLU A 19 2.45 20.77 -13.91
CA GLU A 19 3.73 21.48 -13.80
C GLU A 19 3.89 22.17 -12.44
N GLN A 20 2.85 22.85 -11.96
CA GLN A 20 2.84 23.50 -10.65
C GLN A 20 2.98 22.50 -9.50
N ALA A 21 2.25 21.38 -9.58
CA ALA A 21 2.33 20.30 -8.59
C ALA A 21 3.73 19.64 -8.58
N ARG A 22 4.30 19.36 -9.75
CA ARG A 22 5.66 18.82 -9.86
C ARG A 22 6.69 19.79 -9.29
N TRP A 23 6.60 21.06 -9.61
CA TRP A 23 7.52 22.07 -9.08
C TRP A 23 7.47 22.10 -7.55
N ALA A 24 6.27 22.22 -6.95
CA ALA A 24 6.12 22.24 -5.51
C ALA A 24 6.70 21.00 -4.82
N MET A 25 6.45 19.81 -5.39
CA MET A 25 6.99 18.57 -4.84
C MET A 25 8.51 18.49 -4.99
N SER A 26 9.07 18.97 -6.08
CA SER A 26 10.53 19.03 -6.28
C SER A 26 11.20 19.92 -5.25
N GLU A 27 10.63 21.11 -4.96
CA GLU A 27 11.11 21.99 -3.90
C GLU A 27 11.09 21.31 -2.52
N ILE A 28 9.98 20.59 -2.22
CA ILE A 28 9.84 19.86 -0.95
C ILE A 28 10.88 18.73 -0.84
N MET A 29 11.06 17.96 -1.91
CA MET A 29 11.96 16.80 -1.91
C MET A 29 13.44 17.16 -1.95
N SER A 30 13.81 18.39 -2.35
CA SER A 30 15.17 18.90 -2.46
C SER A 30 15.58 19.88 -1.35
N ASP A 31 14.77 20.01 -0.28
CA ASP A 31 15.00 20.98 0.81
C ASP A 31 14.91 22.46 0.38
N GLY A 32 14.24 22.71 -0.74
CA GLY A 32 13.99 24.08 -1.26
C GLY A 32 12.80 24.78 -0.64
N ALA A 33 11.92 24.03 0.08
CA ALA A 33 10.72 24.55 0.71
C ALA A 33 10.90 24.73 2.21
N THR A 34 10.48 25.88 2.74
CA THR A 34 10.46 26.10 4.19
C THR A 34 9.35 25.32 4.87
N PRO A 35 9.46 25.01 6.19
CA PRO A 35 8.37 24.37 6.95
C PRO A 35 7.01 25.09 6.83
N SER A 36 7.01 26.43 6.78
CA SER A 36 5.80 27.23 6.59
C SER A 36 5.17 27.00 5.21
N GLN A 37 5.98 26.88 4.14
CA GLN A 37 5.51 26.60 2.79
C GLN A 37 4.95 25.18 2.68
N ILE A 38 5.63 24.19 3.27
CA ILE A 38 5.17 22.80 3.32
C ILE A 38 3.84 22.68 4.07
N SER A 39 3.72 23.39 5.22
CA SER A 39 2.49 23.43 6.00
C SER A 39 1.33 24.05 5.21
N ALA A 40 1.57 25.24 4.64
CA ALA A 40 0.56 25.94 3.85
C ALA A 40 0.12 25.10 2.64
N PHE A 41 1.06 24.49 1.92
CA PHE A 41 0.77 23.61 0.80
C PHE A 41 -0.09 22.40 1.21
N GLY A 42 0.34 21.66 2.24
CA GLY A 42 -0.37 20.47 2.69
C GLY A 42 -1.78 20.77 3.18
N VAL A 43 -1.96 21.85 3.94
CA VAL A 43 -3.27 22.27 4.47
C VAL A 43 -4.17 22.82 3.37
N ALA A 44 -3.67 23.73 2.51
CA ALA A 44 -4.45 24.30 1.43
C ALA A 44 -4.89 23.22 0.41
N MET A 45 -4.00 22.31 0.04
CA MET A 45 -4.31 21.15 -0.81
C MET A 45 -5.40 20.26 -0.18
N LYS A 46 -5.31 19.99 1.12
CA LYS A 46 -6.34 19.24 1.85
C LYS A 46 -7.68 19.96 1.86
N MET A 47 -7.69 21.26 2.09
CA MET A 47 -8.92 22.09 2.16
C MET A 47 -9.62 22.18 0.81
N LYS A 48 -8.86 22.24 -0.26
CA LYS A 48 -9.38 22.24 -1.63
C LYS A 48 -9.89 20.84 -2.04
N GLY A 49 -9.24 19.79 -1.56
CA GLY A 49 -9.35 18.45 -2.10
C GLY A 49 -8.40 18.25 -3.30
N PRO A 50 -7.41 17.35 -3.22
CA PRO A 50 -6.49 17.15 -4.34
C PRO A 50 -7.19 16.50 -5.53
N SER A 51 -6.87 16.94 -6.74
CA SER A 51 -7.31 16.31 -7.97
C SER A 51 -6.42 15.11 -8.34
N PRO A 52 -6.89 14.17 -9.19
CA PRO A 52 -6.08 13.05 -9.67
C PRO A 52 -4.80 13.50 -10.38
N VAL A 53 -4.87 14.59 -11.15
CA VAL A 53 -3.72 15.18 -11.84
C VAL A 53 -2.67 15.66 -10.86
N GLU A 54 -3.06 16.33 -9.78
CA GLU A 54 -2.15 16.78 -8.73
C GLU A 54 -1.51 15.59 -8.00
N VAL A 55 -2.32 14.62 -7.55
CA VAL A 55 -1.82 13.43 -6.85
C VAL A 55 -0.81 12.67 -7.70
N ARG A 56 -1.12 12.45 -8.99
CA ARG A 56 -0.22 11.81 -9.94
C ARG A 56 1.06 12.61 -10.11
N ALA A 57 0.97 13.92 -10.33
CA ALA A 57 2.13 14.78 -10.56
C ALA A 57 3.10 14.78 -9.35
N LEU A 58 2.56 14.80 -8.12
CA LEU A 58 3.35 14.68 -6.90
C LEU A 58 4.05 13.32 -6.80
N ALA A 59 3.33 12.23 -7.08
CA ALA A 59 3.88 10.88 -7.05
C ALA A 59 4.97 10.66 -8.12
N ASP A 60 4.78 11.22 -9.32
CA ASP A 60 5.75 11.11 -10.42
C ASP A 60 7.10 11.76 -10.06
N VAL A 61 7.10 12.89 -9.34
CA VAL A 61 8.32 13.50 -8.82
C VAL A 61 9.02 12.59 -7.82
N MET A 62 8.28 12.02 -6.87
CA MET A 62 8.85 11.07 -5.90
C MET A 62 9.52 9.89 -6.61
N LEU A 63 8.84 9.31 -7.62
CA LEU A 63 9.40 8.20 -8.41
C LEU A 63 10.60 8.60 -9.27
N SER A 64 10.68 9.85 -9.74
CA SER A 64 11.82 10.33 -10.54
C SER A 64 13.08 10.52 -9.71
N LEU A 65 12.92 10.73 -8.39
CA LEU A 65 14.01 10.97 -7.45
C LEU A 65 14.44 9.71 -6.67
N THR A 66 13.79 8.58 -6.93
CA THR A 66 14.12 7.32 -6.25
C THR A 66 14.96 6.39 -7.12
N THR A 67 15.78 5.56 -6.49
CA THR A 67 16.47 4.48 -7.17
C THR A 67 15.47 3.37 -7.49
N ALA A 68 15.25 3.08 -8.77
CA ALA A 68 14.36 2.01 -9.18
C ALA A 68 14.90 0.64 -8.79
N VAL A 69 14.03 -0.28 -8.37
CA VAL A 69 14.39 -1.68 -8.14
C VAL A 69 14.47 -2.38 -9.51
N PRO A 70 15.63 -2.97 -9.88
CA PRO A 70 15.82 -3.61 -11.17
C PRO A 70 15.18 -5.01 -11.22
N PHE A 71 13.85 -5.08 -11.27
CA PHE A 71 13.08 -6.31 -11.42
C PHE A 71 12.30 -6.28 -12.74
N ALA A 72 12.61 -7.21 -13.63
CA ALA A 72 12.04 -7.25 -14.98
C ALA A 72 10.72 -8.04 -15.09
N GLY A 73 10.27 -8.68 -14.00
CA GLY A 73 9.04 -9.47 -13.97
C GLY A 73 7.81 -8.64 -13.64
N ARG A 74 6.63 -9.24 -13.81
CA ARG A 74 5.40 -8.70 -13.23
C ARG A 74 5.39 -8.95 -11.72
N ALA A 75 4.88 -7.99 -10.98
CA ALA A 75 4.68 -8.11 -9.54
C ALA A 75 3.42 -7.37 -9.09
N VAL A 76 2.95 -7.66 -7.90
CA VAL A 76 1.86 -6.94 -7.25
C VAL A 76 2.39 -6.19 -6.01
N ASP A 77 1.88 -4.99 -5.77
CA ASP A 77 2.00 -4.31 -4.47
C ASP A 77 0.74 -4.55 -3.63
N ILE A 78 0.93 -4.68 -2.33
CA ILE A 78 -0.16 -4.80 -1.35
C ILE A 78 0.12 -3.76 -0.27
N VAL A 79 -0.52 -2.61 -0.37
CA VAL A 79 -0.19 -1.46 0.46
C VAL A 79 -1.42 -0.60 0.74
N GLY A 80 -1.53 -0.09 1.96
CA GLY A 80 -2.53 0.90 2.34
C GLY A 80 -1.93 2.29 2.55
N THR A 81 -2.80 3.30 2.56
CA THR A 81 -2.43 4.68 2.91
C THR A 81 -2.05 4.81 4.39
N GLY A 82 -2.50 3.88 5.21
CA GLY A 82 -2.55 4.06 6.66
C GLY A 82 -3.54 5.16 7.07
N GLY A 83 -3.60 5.41 8.37
CA GLY A 83 -4.42 6.51 8.89
C GLY A 83 -5.87 6.15 9.22
N ASP A 84 -6.26 4.91 9.07
CA ASP A 84 -7.57 4.34 9.45
C ASP A 84 -7.81 4.32 10.97
N ARG A 85 -6.73 4.35 11.77
CA ARG A 85 -6.76 4.30 13.24
C ARG A 85 -7.41 3.05 13.84
N SER A 86 -7.53 1.98 13.06
CA SER A 86 -8.11 0.70 13.50
C SER A 86 -7.25 -0.01 14.54
N HIS A 87 -5.93 0.21 14.48
CA HIS A 87 -4.94 -0.57 15.22
C HIS A 87 -5.05 -2.09 14.95
N SER A 88 -5.43 -2.44 13.73
CA SER A 88 -5.51 -3.82 13.27
C SER A 88 -4.14 -4.49 13.19
N VAL A 89 -4.13 -5.81 13.09
CA VAL A 89 -2.94 -6.58 12.72
C VAL A 89 -2.43 -6.14 11.34
N ASN A 90 -1.16 -6.44 11.02
CA ASN A 90 -0.58 -6.04 9.75
C ASN A 90 -1.07 -6.93 8.58
N ILE A 91 -2.34 -6.76 8.19
CA ILE A 91 -3.04 -7.56 7.17
C ILE A 91 -2.22 -7.58 5.87
N SER A 92 -1.88 -6.42 5.31
CA SER A 92 -1.14 -6.34 4.04
C SER A 92 0.24 -7.00 4.09
N THR A 93 0.90 -7.00 5.25
CA THR A 93 2.19 -7.67 5.45
C THR A 93 2.03 -9.20 5.39
N MET A 94 1.07 -9.74 6.11
CA MET A 94 0.76 -11.18 6.08
C MET A 94 0.27 -11.62 4.70
N SER A 95 -0.59 -10.84 4.07
CA SER A 95 -1.09 -11.09 2.71
C SER A 95 0.04 -11.14 1.69
N SER A 96 1.08 -10.29 1.83
CA SER A 96 2.24 -10.30 0.93
C SER A 96 2.99 -11.63 0.97
N ILE A 97 3.14 -12.22 2.15
CA ILE A 97 3.80 -13.54 2.31
C ILE A 97 2.94 -14.64 1.69
N VAL A 98 1.64 -14.62 1.95
CA VAL A 98 0.69 -15.61 1.40
C VAL A 98 0.63 -15.54 -0.12
N VAL A 99 0.53 -14.34 -0.70
CA VAL A 99 0.46 -14.11 -2.15
C VAL A 99 1.73 -14.60 -2.84
N ALA A 100 2.90 -14.31 -2.27
CA ALA A 100 4.16 -14.80 -2.80
C ALA A 100 4.27 -16.33 -2.71
N ALA A 101 3.83 -16.93 -1.60
CA ALA A 101 3.78 -18.38 -1.43
C ALA A 101 2.78 -19.04 -2.38
N ALA A 102 1.71 -18.35 -2.76
CA ALA A 102 0.78 -18.79 -3.80
C ALA A 102 1.34 -18.65 -5.23
N GLY A 103 2.61 -18.24 -5.39
CA GLY A 103 3.31 -18.17 -6.68
C GLY A 103 3.08 -16.87 -7.45
N VAL A 104 2.64 -15.81 -6.79
CA VAL A 104 2.50 -14.46 -7.38
C VAL A 104 3.60 -13.56 -6.86
N PRO A 105 4.50 -13.02 -7.71
CA PRO A 105 5.58 -12.15 -7.25
C PRO A 105 5.06 -10.87 -6.58
N VAL A 106 5.63 -10.55 -5.43
CA VAL A 106 5.27 -9.37 -4.62
C VAL A 106 6.46 -8.41 -4.52
N LEU A 107 6.25 -7.16 -4.89
CA LEU A 107 7.13 -6.03 -4.58
C LEU A 107 6.37 -5.09 -3.65
N LYS A 108 6.46 -5.35 -2.35
CA LYS A 108 5.73 -4.56 -1.35
C LYS A 108 6.44 -3.25 -1.06
N HIS A 109 5.70 -2.14 -1.17
CA HIS A 109 6.09 -0.86 -0.61
C HIS A 109 5.51 -0.69 0.79
N GLY A 110 6.27 -0.10 1.71
CA GLY A 110 5.78 0.11 3.05
C GLY A 110 6.70 0.97 3.90
N ASN A 111 6.22 1.32 5.09
CA ASN A 111 6.96 2.15 6.02
C ASN A 111 6.78 1.66 7.47
N ARG A 112 7.54 2.26 8.39
CA ARG A 112 7.30 2.16 9.83
C ARG A 112 6.01 2.89 10.22
N ALA A 113 5.47 2.55 11.37
CA ALA A 113 4.29 3.21 11.91
C ALA A 113 4.47 4.72 12.02
N ALA A 114 3.48 5.48 11.51
CA ALA A 114 3.40 6.92 11.71
C ALA A 114 2.44 7.29 12.85
N SER A 115 1.34 6.55 12.99
CA SER A 115 0.27 6.79 13.97
C SER A 115 -0.23 5.53 14.67
N SER A 116 0.02 4.34 14.11
CA SER A 116 -0.31 3.05 14.71
C SER A 116 0.79 2.57 15.65
N LYS A 117 0.55 1.47 16.38
CA LYS A 117 1.54 0.85 17.27
C LYS A 117 2.61 0.06 16.52
N SER A 118 2.30 -0.43 15.31
CA SER A 118 3.18 -1.21 14.46
C SER A 118 2.84 -0.99 13.00
N GLY A 119 3.79 -0.55 12.19
CA GLY A 119 3.68 -0.50 10.74
C GLY A 119 4.11 -1.83 10.09
N GLY A 120 3.88 -1.95 8.78
CA GLY A 120 4.29 -3.15 8.05
C GLY A 120 5.79 -3.45 8.15
N ALA A 121 6.63 -2.41 8.11
CA ALA A 121 8.08 -2.54 8.30
C ALA A 121 8.45 -3.03 9.70
N ASP A 122 7.79 -2.51 10.74
CA ASP A 122 8.07 -2.90 12.12
C ASP A 122 7.71 -4.38 12.37
N CYS A 123 6.60 -4.84 11.78
CA CYS A 123 6.20 -6.25 11.83
C CYS A 123 7.20 -7.15 11.09
N LEU A 124 7.64 -6.78 9.89
CA LEU A 124 8.64 -7.55 9.12
C LEU A 124 9.97 -7.66 9.85
N GLU A 125 10.44 -6.56 10.45
CA GLU A 125 11.66 -6.55 11.25
C GLU A 125 11.54 -7.45 12.48
N ALA A 126 10.40 -7.43 13.18
CA ALA A 126 10.12 -8.33 14.31
C ALA A 126 9.98 -9.80 13.88
N LEU A 127 9.58 -10.07 12.62
CA LEU A 127 9.61 -11.40 12.02
C LEU A 127 11.03 -11.85 11.66
N GLY A 128 12.01 -10.94 11.64
CA GLY A 128 13.42 -11.21 11.35
C GLY A 128 13.87 -10.82 9.94
N VAL A 129 13.01 -10.24 9.13
CA VAL A 129 13.37 -9.79 7.76
C VAL A 129 14.25 -8.54 7.85
N ALA A 130 15.36 -8.51 7.10
CA ALA A 130 16.19 -7.31 6.96
C ALA A 130 15.49 -6.32 6.01
N ILE A 131 14.84 -5.31 6.60
CA ILE A 131 13.96 -4.36 5.86
C ILE A 131 14.73 -3.22 5.18
N GLY A 132 15.99 -3.02 5.49
CA GLY A 132 16.82 -1.90 5.02
C GLY A 132 17.60 -2.19 3.73
N LEU A 133 17.21 -3.18 2.94
CA LEU A 133 17.91 -3.54 1.71
C LEU A 133 17.86 -2.41 0.68
N ASN A 134 18.95 -2.26 -0.08
CA ASN A 134 19.00 -1.39 -1.26
C ASN A 134 18.24 -2.01 -2.46
N ALA A 135 18.21 -1.30 -3.58
CA ALA A 135 17.48 -1.72 -4.77
C ALA A 135 17.91 -3.09 -5.30
N ASP A 136 19.20 -3.39 -5.32
CA ASP A 136 19.73 -4.67 -5.78
C ASP A 136 19.39 -5.81 -4.83
N GLY A 137 19.45 -5.56 -3.52
CA GLY A 137 19.05 -6.54 -2.50
C GLY A 137 17.56 -6.87 -2.57
N VAL A 138 16.69 -5.86 -2.76
CA VAL A 138 15.25 -6.09 -2.98
C VAL A 138 15.02 -6.85 -4.27
N ALA A 139 15.69 -6.49 -5.36
CA ALA A 139 15.59 -7.21 -6.63
C ALA A 139 15.99 -8.69 -6.49
N ARG A 140 17.07 -8.97 -5.75
CA ARG A 140 17.56 -10.32 -5.49
C ARG A 140 16.53 -11.15 -4.70
N THR A 141 15.98 -10.62 -3.60
CA THR A 141 14.95 -11.34 -2.83
C THR A 141 13.70 -11.60 -3.68
N THR A 142 13.30 -10.64 -4.51
CA THR A 142 12.15 -10.81 -5.40
C THR A 142 12.41 -11.86 -6.47
N ALA A 143 13.59 -11.87 -7.08
CA ALA A 143 13.96 -12.82 -8.12
C ALA A 143 14.10 -14.25 -7.59
N GLU A 144 14.71 -14.44 -6.41
CA GLU A 144 14.96 -15.76 -5.83
C GLU A 144 13.75 -16.35 -5.08
N LEU A 145 12.95 -15.51 -4.44
CA LEU A 145 11.88 -15.94 -3.54
C LEU A 145 10.47 -15.49 -3.95
N GLY A 146 10.36 -14.62 -4.95
CA GLY A 146 9.08 -14.03 -5.34
C GLY A 146 8.57 -12.94 -4.40
N ILE A 147 9.39 -12.45 -3.45
CA ILE A 147 8.97 -11.40 -2.52
C ILE A 147 10.11 -10.42 -2.23
N GLY A 148 9.81 -9.12 -2.31
CA GLY A 148 10.70 -8.03 -1.93
C GLY A 148 9.99 -6.95 -1.14
N PHE A 149 10.73 -6.23 -0.30
CA PHE A 149 10.21 -5.14 0.50
C PHE A 149 11.00 -3.85 0.26
N CYS A 150 10.30 -2.82 -0.20
CA CYS A 150 10.84 -1.48 -0.40
C CYS A 150 10.48 -0.61 0.80
N LEU A 151 11.45 -0.32 1.68
CA LEU A 151 11.23 0.57 2.82
C LEU A 151 11.21 2.03 2.35
N ALA A 152 10.09 2.73 2.54
CA ALA A 152 9.91 4.09 2.03
C ALA A 152 10.99 5.08 2.50
N SER A 153 11.51 4.96 3.72
CA SER A 153 12.58 5.82 4.22
C SER A 153 13.93 5.60 3.53
N VAL A 154 14.17 4.42 2.97
CA VAL A 154 15.37 4.12 2.16
C VAL A 154 15.23 4.70 0.76
N PHE A 155 14.08 4.48 0.13
CA PHE A 155 13.88 4.83 -1.28
C PHE A 155 13.44 6.28 -1.51
N HIS A 156 12.71 6.89 -0.58
CA HIS A 156 12.20 8.26 -0.66
C HIS A 156 12.81 9.17 0.40
N SER A 157 14.14 9.19 0.46
CA SER A 157 14.88 9.94 1.49
C SER A 157 14.57 11.43 1.51
N GLY A 158 14.16 12.04 0.40
CA GLY A 158 13.76 13.45 0.32
C GLY A 158 12.49 13.78 1.12
N LEU A 159 11.60 12.81 1.39
CA LEU A 159 10.43 13.04 2.25
C LEU A 159 10.79 13.40 3.70
N ARG A 160 12.03 13.15 4.14
CA ARG A 160 12.51 13.57 5.47
C ARG A 160 12.34 15.07 5.68
N PHE A 161 12.49 15.88 4.63
CA PHE A 161 12.38 17.34 4.72
C PHE A 161 10.94 17.80 5.08
N ALA A 162 9.92 17.00 4.70
CA ALA A 162 8.54 17.24 5.12
C ALA A 162 8.17 16.53 6.43
N GLY A 163 9.02 15.65 6.95
CA GLY A 163 8.69 14.74 8.05
C GLY A 163 8.33 15.44 9.35
N ALA A 164 9.16 16.39 9.80
CA ALA A 164 8.95 17.17 11.02
C ALA A 164 7.66 18.02 10.91
N THR A 165 7.52 18.71 9.78
CA THR A 165 6.36 19.56 9.49
C THR A 165 5.04 18.75 9.48
N ARG A 166 5.02 17.59 8.82
CA ARG A 166 3.85 16.70 8.79
C ARG A 166 3.47 16.20 10.19
N LYS A 167 4.48 15.88 11.02
CA LYS A 167 4.25 15.46 12.41
C LYS A 167 3.67 16.61 13.26
N GLU A 168 4.16 17.82 13.07
CA GLU A 168 3.72 19.02 13.79
C GLU A 168 2.29 19.41 13.40
N ILE A 169 1.95 19.37 12.09
CA ILE A 169 0.58 19.59 11.60
C ILE A 169 -0.41 18.60 12.22
N GLY A 170 -0.04 17.34 12.39
CA GLY A 170 -0.80 16.31 13.10
C GLY A 170 -2.09 15.85 12.42
N ILE A 171 -2.39 16.30 11.19
CA ILE A 171 -3.57 15.88 10.41
C ILE A 171 -3.14 15.21 9.11
N PRO A 172 -3.95 14.29 8.56
CA PRO A 172 -3.72 13.75 7.23
C PRO A 172 -3.77 14.84 6.16
N THR A 173 -2.86 14.76 5.20
CA THR A 173 -2.76 15.64 4.04
C THR A 173 -2.56 14.81 2.77
N VAL A 174 -2.37 15.43 1.61
CA VAL A 174 -2.09 14.73 0.34
C VAL A 174 -0.90 13.78 0.44
N PHE A 175 0.09 14.06 1.29
CA PHE A 175 1.25 13.18 1.49
C PHE A 175 0.88 11.78 2.00
N ASN A 176 -0.29 11.62 2.63
CA ASN A 176 -0.71 10.33 3.17
C ASN A 176 -1.16 9.35 2.07
N VAL A 177 -1.59 9.84 0.92
CA VAL A 177 -2.03 8.98 -0.19
C VAL A 177 -0.97 8.75 -1.26
N LEU A 178 0.21 9.36 -1.14
CA LEU A 178 1.28 9.21 -2.14
C LEU A 178 2.02 7.87 -2.03
N GLY A 179 2.11 7.29 -0.83
CA GLY A 179 2.84 6.04 -0.60
C GLY A 179 2.50 4.93 -1.59
N PRO A 180 1.22 4.56 -1.76
CA PRO A 180 0.79 3.54 -2.70
C PRO A 180 1.15 3.82 -4.16
N LEU A 181 1.25 5.09 -4.54
CA LEU A 181 1.56 5.51 -5.91
C LEU A 181 3.08 5.59 -6.18
N THR A 182 3.92 5.34 -5.18
CA THR A 182 5.37 5.63 -5.27
C THR A 182 6.26 4.43 -5.01
N ASN A 183 5.76 3.21 -5.26
CA ASN A 183 6.57 2.00 -5.15
C ASN A 183 7.76 2.05 -6.11
N PRO A 184 9.03 1.99 -5.62
CA PRO A 184 10.22 2.06 -6.45
C PRO A 184 10.40 0.86 -7.38
N GLY A 185 9.73 -0.27 -7.10
CA GLY A 185 9.69 -1.44 -7.97
C GLY A 185 8.72 -1.32 -9.12
N ARG A 186 7.86 -0.30 -9.12
CA ARG A 186 6.85 -0.04 -10.17
C ARG A 186 6.07 -1.30 -10.59
N PRO A 187 5.49 -2.03 -9.60
CA PRO A 187 4.73 -3.23 -9.92
C PRO A 187 3.58 -2.89 -10.87
N SER A 188 3.27 -3.81 -11.79
CA SER A 188 2.21 -3.63 -12.79
C SER A 188 0.81 -3.88 -12.20
N ALA A 189 0.71 -4.41 -11.00
CA ALA A 189 -0.55 -4.68 -10.32
C ALA A 189 -0.51 -4.18 -8.87
N GLY A 190 -1.68 -3.90 -8.28
CA GLY A 190 -1.77 -3.46 -6.90
C GLY A 190 -3.12 -3.72 -6.25
N LEU A 191 -3.09 -4.18 -5.00
CA LEU A 191 -4.22 -4.05 -4.06
C LEU A 191 -3.89 -2.89 -3.13
N ILE A 192 -4.62 -1.79 -3.31
CA ILE A 192 -4.30 -0.50 -2.71
C ILE A 192 -5.39 -0.10 -1.71
N GLY A 193 -5.07 -0.13 -0.44
CA GLY A 193 -5.97 0.33 0.61
C GLY A 193 -6.00 1.85 0.74
N CYS A 194 -7.19 2.44 0.95
CA CYS A 194 -7.33 3.88 1.18
C CYS A 194 -8.31 4.17 2.33
N ALA A 195 -7.80 4.63 3.47
CA ALA A 195 -8.65 4.98 4.62
C ALA A 195 -9.57 6.19 4.37
N PHE A 196 -9.24 7.04 3.39
CA PHE A 196 -9.91 8.32 3.15
C PHE A 196 -10.97 8.17 2.06
N ALA A 197 -12.25 8.24 2.45
CA ALA A 197 -13.38 8.01 1.54
C ALA A 197 -13.43 8.98 0.37
N ASP A 198 -13.06 10.24 0.61
CA ASP A 198 -12.98 11.31 -0.39
C ASP A 198 -11.77 11.17 -1.32
N LEU A 199 -10.71 10.50 -0.90
CA LEU A 199 -9.48 10.34 -1.67
C LEU A 199 -9.36 8.98 -2.39
N ALA A 200 -10.10 7.96 -1.97
CA ALA A 200 -10.06 6.65 -2.63
C ALA A 200 -10.35 6.73 -4.14
N PRO A 201 -11.43 7.42 -4.60
CA PRO A 201 -11.67 7.59 -6.03
C PRO A 201 -10.59 8.44 -6.73
N VAL A 202 -10.00 9.42 -6.02
CA VAL A 202 -8.89 10.24 -6.56
C VAL A 202 -7.65 9.39 -6.79
N VAL A 203 -7.32 8.51 -5.84
CA VAL A 203 -6.20 7.56 -5.96
C VAL A 203 -6.44 6.59 -7.11
N ALA A 204 -7.64 6.03 -7.21
CA ALA A 204 -7.99 5.14 -8.31
C ALA A 204 -7.86 5.81 -9.69
N GLN A 205 -8.38 7.05 -9.82
CA GLN A 205 -8.24 7.83 -11.05
C GLN A 205 -6.78 8.19 -11.35
N ALA A 206 -5.98 8.52 -10.32
CA ALA A 206 -4.56 8.80 -10.51
C ALA A 206 -3.77 7.58 -11.04
N PHE A 207 -4.17 6.35 -10.67
CA PHE A 207 -3.66 5.12 -11.27
C PHE A 207 -4.14 4.96 -12.72
N ALA A 208 -5.43 5.15 -12.99
CA ALA A 208 -5.97 5.07 -14.35
C ALA A 208 -5.29 6.03 -15.32
N ASP A 209 -5.10 7.29 -14.89
CA ASP A 209 -4.46 8.32 -15.71
C ASP A 209 -2.96 8.06 -15.97
N ARG A 210 -2.33 7.18 -15.18
CA ARG A 210 -0.93 6.81 -15.39
C ARG A 210 -0.74 6.00 -16.66
N GLY A 211 -1.72 5.20 -17.03
CA GLY A 211 -1.66 4.30 -18.18
C GLY A 211 -0.65 3.17 -17.99
N GLY A 212 -0.77 2.08 -18.74
CA GLY A 212 0.20 0.98 -18.73
C GLY A 212 0.25 0.16 -17.42
N GLN A 213 -0.62 0.43 -16.49
CA GLN A 213 -0.83 -0.39 -15.30
C GLN A 213 -1.93 -1.38 -15.63
N ASP A 214 -1.61 -2.64 -15.58
CA ASP A 214 -2.53 -3.64 -16.06
C ASP A 214 -3.77 -3.77 -15.18
N HIS A 215 -3.60 -3.81 -13.85
CA HIS A 215 -4.75 -4.01 -12.97
C HIS A 215 -4.45 -3.50 -11.54
N VAL A 216 -5.11 -2.42 -11.16
CA VAL A 216 -5.09 -1.92 -9.78
C VAL A 216 -6.50 -1.99 -9.20
N ILE A 217 -6.60 -2.51 -8.00
CA ILE A 217 -7.83 -2.54 -7.21
C ILE A 217 -7.60 -1.66 -5.98
N VAL A 218 -8.26 -0.50 -5.94
CA VAL A 218 -8.27 0.37 -4.76
C VAL A 218 -9.42 -0.07 -3.88
N VAL A 219 -9.20 -0.21 -2.58
CA VAL A 219 -10.18 -0.74 -1.64
C VAL A 219 -10.32 0.14 -0.42
N ARG A 220 -11.52 0.16 0.14
CA ARG A 220 -11.80 0.75 1.44
C ARG A 220 -12.91 -0.02 2.11
N GLY A 221 -12.68 -0.48 3.34
CA GLY A 221 -13.75 -0.99 4.20
C GLY A 221 -14.75 0.12 4.50
N ASP A 222 -16.04 -0.18 4.47
CA ASP A 222 -17.09 0.79 4.80
C ASP A 222 -17.07 1.15 6.31
N ASP A 223 -16.33 0.38 7.11
CA ASP A 223 -15.93 0.65 8.50
C ASP A 223 -14.75 1.65 8.62
N GLY A 224 -14.10 1.99 7.51
CA GLY A 224 -12.98 2.91 7.43
C GLY A 224 -11.60 2.26 7.30
N LEU A 225 -11.52 0.93 7.34
CA LEU A 225 -10.27 0.18 7.19
C LEU A 225 -9.67 0.43 5.79
N ASP A 226 -8.36 0.61 5.69
CA ASP A 226 -7.64 0.69 4.41
C ASP A 226 -7.23 -0.70 3.88
N GLU A 227 -8.17 -1.64 3.94
CA GLU A 227 -8.06 -3.02 3.49
C GLU A 227 -9.45 -3.52 3.04
N LEU A 228 -9.52 -4.64 2.34
CA LEU A 228 -10.77 -5.42 2.29
C LEU A 228 -11.09 -5.93 3.69
N THR A 229 -12.29 -5.67 4.17
CA THR A 229 -12.65 -5.96 5.57
C THR A 229 -13.61 -7.13 5.71
N THR A 230 -13.49 -7.83 6.84
CA THR A 230 -14.46 -8.83 7.30
C THR A 230 -15.44 -8.27 8.34
N THR A 231 -15.31 -6.99 8.73
CA THR A 231 -16.18 -6.36 9.74
C THR A 231 -17.36 -5.60 9.11
N SER A 232 -17.27 -5.26 7.82
CA SER A 232 -18.34 -4.64 7.03
C SER A 232 -18.24 -5.05 5.57
N THR A 233 -18.99 -4.42 4.68
CA THR A 233 -18.73 -4.43 3.25
C THR A 233 -17.52 -3.57 2.94
N SER A 234 -16.96 -3.74 1.74
CA SER A 234 -15.88 -2.90 1.23
C SER A 234 -16.30 -2.27 -0.09
N THR A 235 -16.06 -0.97 -0.25
CA THR A 235 -16.14 -0.30 -1.54
C THR A 235 -14.83 -0.50 -2.29
N VAL A 236 -14.94 -0.86 -3.57
CA VAL A 236 -13.81 -1.21 -4.43
C VAL A 236 -13.85 -0.39 -5.71
N TRP A 237 -12.73 0.23 -6.05
CA TRP A 237 -12.50 0.93 -7.32
C TRP A 237 -11.58 0.09 -8.18
N ARG A 238 -12.10 -0.49 -9.23
CA ARG A 238 -11.36 -1.30 -10.19
C ARG A 238 -10.82 -0.41 -11.31
N VAL A 239 -9.49 -0.33 -11.41
CA VAL A 239 -8.79 0.40 -12.48
C VAL A 239 -8.57 -0.53 -13.65
N GLN A 240 -9.03 -0.14 -14.83
CA GLN A 240 -8.91 -0.88 -16.10
C GLN A 240 -8.62 0.10 -17.23
N GLU A 241 -8.35 -0.42 -18.43
CA GLU A 241 -8.14 0.42 -19.63
C GLU A 241 -9.32 1.35 -19.94
N GLU A 242 -10.55 0.88 -19.68
CA GLU A 242 -11.76 1.66 -19.93
C GLU A 242 -12.07 2.71 -18.85
N GLY A 243 -11.29 2.76 -17.78
CA GLY A 243 -11.46 3.71 -16.67
C GLY A 243 -11.63 3.04 -15.30
N VAL A 244 -12.35 3.70 -14.40
CA VAL A 244 -12.54 3.25 -13.02
C VAL A 244 -13.99 2.77 -12.83
N GLY A 245 -14.15 1.46 -12.59
CA GLY A 245 -15.41 0.86 -12.15
C GLY A 245 -15.52 0.85 -10.63
N VAL A 246 -16.74 0.98 -10.09
CA VAL A 246 -16.99 0.94 -8.63
C VAL A 246 -17.89 -0.26 -8.32
N GLU A 247 -17.47 -1.08 -7.37
CA GLU A 247 -18.17 -2.29 -6.93
C GLU A 247 -18.21 -2.36 -5.40
N SER A 248 -19.04 -3.23 -4.85
CA SER A 248 -19.06 -3.54 -3.42
C SER A 248 -18.75 -5.02 -3.21
N VAL A 249 -17.97 -5.32 -2.17
CA VAL A 249 -17.64 -6.68 -1.75
C VAL A 249 -18.26 -6.93 -0.38
N ASP A 250 -19.05 -8.01 -0.26
CA ASP A 250 -19.57 -8.51 1.03
C ASP A 250 -18.82 -9.81 1.39
N PRO A 251 -18.05 -9.86 2.49
CA PRO A 251 -17.34 -11.07 2.89
C PRO A 251 -18.25 -12.26 3.14
N ARG A 252 -19.52 -12.04 3.52
CA ARG A 252 -20.49 -13.12 3.77
C ARG A 252 -20.82 -13.92 2.50
N GLU A 253 -20.83 -13.26 1.35
CA GLU A 253 -21.07 -13.91 0.05
C GLU A 253 -19.86 -14.78 -0.38
N LEU A 254 -18.71 -14.61 0.29
CA LEU A 254 -17.53 -15.44 0.13
C LEU A 254 -17.44 -16.57 1.17
N GLY A 255 -18.48 -16.74 2.01
CA GLY A 255 -18.49 -17.71 3.08
C GLY A 255 -17.65 -17.31 4.30
N LEU A 256 -17.18 -16.05 4.38
CA LEU A 256 -16.43 -15.52 5.50
C LEU A 256 -17.38 -14.92 6.55
N ALA A 257 -17.13 -15.21 7.82
CA ALA A 257 -17.95 -14.66 8.90
C ALA A 257 -17.72 -13.15 9.05
N ARG A 258 -18.79 -12.39 9.28
CA ARG A 258 -18.66 -11.00 9.72
C ARG A 258 -18.25 -10.97 11.20
N VAL A 259 -17.20 -10.22 11.51
CA VAL A 259 -16.60 -10.14 12.86
C VAL A 259 -16.58 -8.69 13.37
N GLY A 260 -16.14 -8.45 14.60
CA GLY A 260 -15.93 -7.11 15.14
C GLY A 260 -14.51 -6.61 14.87
N MET A 261 -14.30 -5.28 14.92
CA MET A 261 -12.95 -4.70 14.77
C MET A 261 -11.99 -5.15 15.87
N GLU A 262 -12.50 -5.50 17.06
CA GLU A 262 -11.71 -6.05 18.17
C GLU A 262 -11.08 -7.41 17.83
N ASP A 263 -11.72 -8.20 16.97
CA ASP A 263 -11.22 -9.51 16.53
C ASP A 263 -10.01 -9.39 15.58
N LEU A 264 -9.85 -8.21 14.98
CA LEU A 264 -8.71 -7.89 14.11
C LEU A 264 -7.65 -7.03 14.82
N ARG A 265 -7.82 -6.76 16.11
CA ARG A 265 -6.93 -5.86 16.85
C ARG A 265 -5.53 -6.42 16.96
N GLY A 266 -4.55 -5.60 16.56
CA GLY A 266 -3.13 -5.85 16.75
C GLY A 266 -2.57 -5.20 18.00
N GLY A 267 -1.25 -5.26 18.12
CA GLY A 267 -0.45 -4.69 19.20
C GLY A 267 0.79 -3.96 18.70
N ASP A 268 1.84 -4.03 19.48
CA ASP A 268 3.17 -3.63 19.05
C ASP A 268 3.76 -4.63 18.03
N ALA A 269 4.95 -4.34 17.52
CA ALA A 269 5.59 -5.16 16.50
C ALA A 269 5.78 -6.62 16.93
N SER A 270 6.09 -6.87 18.21
CA SER A 270 6.31 -8.21 18.74
C SER A 270 5.00 -9.02 18.82
N VAL A 271 3.92 -8.38 19.25
CA VAL A 271 2.59 -8.97 19.27
C VAL A 271 2.12 -9.30 17.85
N ASN A 272 2.26 -8.36 16.92
CA ASN A 272 1.84 -8.57 15.53
C ASN A 272 2.69 -9.65 14.83
N ALA A 273 3.98 -9.73 15.12
CA ALA A 273 4.83 -10.79 14.63
C ALA A 273 4.44 -12.18 15.16
N ALA A 274 4.04 -12.27 16.43
CA ALA A 274 3.53 -13.52 17.02
C ALA A 274 2.22 -13.96 16.35
N ILE A 275 1.28 -13.02 16.15
CA ILE A 275 0.01 -13.28 15.43
C ILE A 275 0.30 -13.74 13.99
N ALA A 276 1.21 -13.06 13.29
CA ALA A 276 1.58 -13.45 11.94
C ALA A 276 2.18 -14.86 11.87
N ARG A 277 3.07 -15.23 12.80
CA ARG A 277 3.62 -16.59 12.86
C ARG A 277 2.56 -17.64 13.15
N ALA A 278 1.64 -17.37 14.08
CA ALA A 278 0.55 -18.29 14.43
C ALA A 278 -0.39 -18.50 13.21
N PHE A 279 -0.77 -17.42 12.53
CA PHE A 279 -1.55 -17.48 11.30
C PHE A 279 -0.83 -18.30 10.20
N LEU A 280 0.45 -18.01 9.94
CA LEU A 280 1.23 -18.70 8.91
C LEU A 280 1.48 -20.19 9.28
N ALA A 281 1.38 -20.54 10.57
CA ALA A 281 1.39 -21.94 11.04
C ALA A 281 0.02 -22.62 10.95
N GLY A 282 -1.00 -21.97 10.40
CA GLY A 282 -2.32 -22.55 10.15
C GLY A 282 -3.39 -22.20 11.18
N GLU A 283 -3.13 -21.27 12.13
CA GLU A 283 -4.17 -20.83 13.06
C GLU A 283 -5.37 -20.27 12.31
N THR A 284 -6.57 -20.72 12.68
CA THR A 284 -7.85 -20.29 12.08
C THR A 284 -8.47 -19.14 12.87
N GLY A 285 -9.43 -18.44 12.26
CA GLY A 285 -10.20 -17.37 12.90
C GLY A 285 -10.18 -16.05 12.13
N PRO A 286 -10.64 -14.95 12.74
CA PRO A 286 -10.89 -13.67 12.08
C PRO A 286 -9.68 -13.10 11.35
N VAL A 287 -8.47 -13.20 11.92
CA VAL A 287 -7.23 -12.72 11.29
C VAL A 287 -6.95 -13.49 10.01
N ARG A 288 -7.10 -14.83 10.03
CA ARG A 288 -6.94 -15.65 8.84
C ARG A 288 -7.89 -15.22 7.73
N ASP A 289 -9.17 -15.05 8.06
CA ASP A 289 -10.19 -14.67 7.08
C ASP A 289 -9.88 -13.33 6.43
N ALA A 290 -9.52 -12.32 7.23
CA ALA A 290 -9.14 -11.01 6.72
C ALA A 290 -7.88 -11.07 5.83
N VAL A 291 -6.85 -11.82 6.22
CA VAL A 291 -5.62 -11.97 5.44
C VAL A 291 -5.88 -12.72 4.13
N LEU A 292 -6.66 -13.82 4.15
CA LEU A 292 -7.00 -14.56 2.95
C LEU A 292 -7.84 -13.73 1.97
N LEU A 293 -8.78 -12.92 2.47
CA LEU A 293 -9.60 -12.01 1.66
C LEU A 293 -8.71 -11.01 0.90
N ASN A 294 -7.78 -10.34 1.60
CA ASN A 294 -6.85 -9.40 0.99
C ASN A 294 -5.84 -10.10 0.08
N SER A 295 -5.40 -11.31 0.43
CA SER A 295 -4.53 -12.11 -0.44
C SER A 295 -5.21 -12.48 -1.75
N ALA A 296 -6.49 -12.88 -1.70
CA ALA A 296 -7.28 -13.16 -2.90
C ALA A 296 -7.45 -11.90 -3.77
N GLY A 297 -7.67 -10.72 -3.15
CA GLY A 297 -7.73 -9.44 -3.84
C GLY A 297 -6.43 -9.09 -4.58
N ALA A 298 -5.28 -9.33 -3.95
CA ALA A 298 -3.99 -9.09 -4.56
C ALA A 298 -3.70 -10.06 -5.72
N VAL A 299 -4.09 -11.33 -5.59
CA VAL A 299 -3.98 -12.31 -6.69
C VAL A 299 -4.91 -11.89 -7.85
N ALA A 300 -6.14 -11.45 -7.56
CA ALA A 300 -7.07 -10.94 -8.56
C ALA A 300 -6.52 -9.72 -9.29
N ALA A 301 -5.92 -8.77 -8.56
CA ALA A 301 -5.25 -7.63 -9.16
C ALA A 301 -4.08 -8.05 -10.06
N TYR A 302 -3.28 -9.02 -9.64
CA TYR A 302 -2.14 -9.50 -10.44
C TYR A 302 -2.57 -10.22 -11.71
N GLU A 303 -3.56 -11.11 -11.62
CA GLU A 303 -4.03 -11.89 -12.78
C GLU A 303 -4.88 -11.07 -13.73
N GLY A 304 -5.51 -10.02 -13.22
CA GLY A 304 -6.54 -9.26 -13.90
C GLY A 304 -7.91 -9.94 -13.81
N LEU A 305 -8.95 -9.15 -13.97
CA LEU A 305 -10.32 -9.64 -14.05
C LEU A 305 -10.69 -9.87 -15.51
N THR A 306 -11.36 -11.00 -15.77
CA THR A 306 -11.90 -11.28 -17.11
C THR A 306 -13.09 -10.37 -17.42
N ALA A 307 -13.43 -10.25 -18.70
CA ALA A 307 -14.58 -9.43 -19.11
C ALA A 307 -15.89 -9.94 -18.47
N GLY A 308 -16.56 -9.06 -17.73
CA GLY A 308 -17.79 -9.38 -17.02
C GLY A 308 -17.61 -10.06 -15.65
N GLU A 309 -16.39 -10.39 -15.23
CA GLU A 309 -16.10 -10.89 -13.90
C GLU A 309 -16.20 -9.74 -12.89
N SER A 310 -17.01 -9.92 -11.84
CA SER A 310 -17.06 -8.98 -10.72
C SER A 310 -15.84 -9.18 -9.80
N VAL A 311 -15.51 -8.15 -9.00
CA VAL A 311 -14.47 -8.30 -7.97
C VAL A 311 -14.87 -9.39 -6.97
N GLN A 312 -16.16 -9.49 -6.61
CA GLN A 312 -16.67 -10.53 -5.72
C GLN A 312 -16.38 -11.94 -6.26
N ASP A 313 -16.68 -12.21 -7.55
CA ASP A 313 -16.41 -13.50 -8.19
C ASP A 313 -14.91 -13.79 -8.28
N ALA A 314 -14.13 -12.75 -8.61
CA ALA A 314 -12.69 -12.86 -8.67
C ALA A 314 -12.06 -13.26 -7.33
N LEU A 315 -12.56 -12.70 -6.23
CA LEU A 315 -12.13 -13.08 -4.88
C LEU A 315 -12.51 -14.54 -4.57
N ALA A 316 -13.76 -14.91 -4.83
CA ALA A 316 -14.26 -16.29 -4.61
C ALA A 316 -13.38 -17.34 -5.32
N ALA A 317 -13.01 -17.07 -6.57
CA ALA A 317 -12.19 -17.97 -7.38
C ALA A 317 -10.74 -18.14 -6.85
N ARG A 318 -10.19 -17.12 -6.18
CA ARG A 318 -8.78 -17.11 -5.72
C ARG A 318 -8.61 -17.50 -4.25
N LEU A 319 -9.67 -17.41 -3.43
CA LEU A 319 -9.63 -17.80 -2.01
C LEU A 319 -9.06 -19.22 -1.77
N PRO A 320 -9.45 -20.27 -2.51
CA PRO A 320 -8.89 -21.61 -2.28
C PRO A 320 -7.37 -21.68 -2.48
N ARG A 321 -6.84 -20.98 -3.49
CA ARG A 321 -5.40 -20.95 -3.78
C ARG A 321 -4.59 -20.30 -2.66
N VAL A 322 -5.05 -19.18 -2.14
CA VAL A 322 -4.35 -18.49 -1.06
C VAL A 322 -4.51 -19.22 0.28
N ALA A 323 -5.63 -19.91 0.51
CA ALA A 323 -5.80 -20.77 1.66
C ALA A 323 -4.81 -21.96 1.62
N GLU A 324 -4.67 -22.62 0.47
CA GLU A 324 -3.71 -23.73 0.27
C GLU A 324 -2.27 -23.28 0.53
N ALA A 325 -1.88 -22.05 0.17
CA ALA A 325 -0.54 -21.54 0.45
C ALA A 325 -0.23 -21.45 1.96
N VAL A 326 -1.25 -21.28 2.80
CA VAL A 326 -1.11 -21.34 4.27
C VAL A 326 -1.20 -22.76 4.75
N ASP A 327 -2.21 -23.53 4.33
CA ASP A 327 -2.53 -24.85 4.85
C ASP A 327 -1.45 -25.91 4.52
N SER A 328 -0.78 -25.74 3.38
CA SER A 328 0.39 -26.58 3.02
C SER A 328 1.67 -26.21 3.78
N GLY A 329 1.69 -25.12 4.54
CA GLY A 329 2.89 -24.59 5.20
C GLY A 329 3.84 -23.81 4.27
N ALA A 330 3.48 -23.62 2.99
CA ALA A 330 4.33 -22.92 2.01
C ALA A 330 4.62 -21.48 2.42
N ALA A 331 3.62 -20.78 2.99
CA ALA A 331 3.77 -19.40 3.44
C ALA A 331 4.74 -19.28 4.63
N ALA A 332 4.68 -20.19 5.60
CA ALA A 332 5.63 -20.23 6.72
C ALA A 332 7.05 -20.51 6.22
N ALA A 333 7.22 -21.51 5.36
CA ALA A 333 8.51 -21.85 4.78
C ALA A 333 9.10 -20.72 3.92
N LEU A 334 8.26 -19.95 3.22
CA LEU A 334 8.69 -18.77 2.47
C LEU A 334 9.22 -17.69 3.41
N LEU A 335 8.53 -17.40 4.51
CA LEU A 335 8.98 -16.42 5.49
C LEU A 335 10.38 -16.80 6.03
N ASP A 336 10.60 -18.06 6.40
CA ASP A 336 11.89 -18.49 6.94
C ASP A 336 13.03 -18.32 5.91
N ARG A 337 12.78 -18.65 4.63
CA ARG A 337 13.75 -18.42 3.54
C ARG A 337 13.98 -16.93 3.29
N TRP A 338 12.93 -16.10 3.39
CA TRP A 338 13.07 -14.66 3.20
C TRP A 338 13.88 -14.02 4.31
N VAL A 339 13.65 -14.42 5.56
CA VAL A 339 14.48 -14.01 6.70
C VAL A 339 15.95 -14.37 6.43
N ALA A 340 16.23 -15.63 6.11
CA ALA A 340 17.61 -16.08 5.88
C ALA A 340 18.30 -15.31 4.75
N LEU A 341 17.66 -15.19 3.57
CA LEU A 341 18.24 -14.50 2.41
C LEU A 341 18.40 -13.00 2.67
N SER A 342 17.41 -12.35 3.26
CA SER A 342 17.49 -10.92 3.53
C SER A 342 18.60 -10.56 4.53
N GLN A 343 18.82 -11.40 5.55
CA GLN A 343 19.91 -11.23 6.52
C GLN A 343 21.28 -11.51 5.87
N GLU A 344 21.41 -12.51 5.01
CA GLU A 344 22.62 -12.76 4.23
C GLU A 344 23.01 -11.53 3.40
N ILE A 345 22.04 -10.96 2.66
CA ILE A 345 22.28 -9.76 1.84
C ILE A 345 22.64 -8.55 2.69
N ALA A 346 22.00 -8.36 3.83
CA ALA A 346 22.28 -7.23 4.73
C ALA A 346 23.65 -7.34 5.41
N GLY A 347 24.19 -8.55 5.57
CA GLY A 347 25.53 -8.80 6.16
C GLY A 347 26.68 -8.78 5.15
N SER A 348 26.38 -8.70 3.85
CA SER A 348 27.36 -8.65 2.75
C SER A 348 27.67 -7.20 2.33
#